data_45698532be5403ffb0b0f240217320d1
#
_entry.id   45698532be5403ffb0b0f240217320d1
#
_cell.length_a   1.000
_cell.length_b   1.000
_cell.length_c   1.000
_cell.angle_alpha   90.00
_cell.angle_beta   90.00
_cell.angle_gamma   90.00
#
_symmetry.space_group_name_H-M   'P 1'
#
loop_
_entity.id
_entity.type
_entity.pdbx_description
1 polymer ?
#
loop_
_entity_poly.entity_id
_entity_poly.type
_entity_poly.pdbx_seq_one_letter_code
_entity_poly.pdbx_strand_id
1 'polypeptide(L)'
;MFLNRTRVQRNLKLLVGLFLAVGCCNLWAAEAKAAPVWSVQWQPTQLVNGSPVLFQVKPAGRLKTLSGKWLDHDISFVLNPKTKTWNAIAGIALSVKPGAYTLSLSGVTLKGKDTSFGRRVTVRAGNYRSTALTVEGKYTAPSPEQQEIIARDRQTKQETFSKVSLDREWVGTFKPPLDAPFSDTFGTTRTFNGQVRSTHEGLDFRAVAGTPITALNAGTVLLARPLYFEGNCVVLDHGQGLLTLYLHMSEFKVKEGDKVERGQVLGLVGGTGRATGPHLHIAVRWQGVYVDPATLLKMNLP
;
A
#
# COMPACT_ATOMS: atom_id res chain seq x y z
N MET A 1 -20.96 45.33 85.70
CA MET A 1 -21.15 46.84 85.91
C MET A 1 -22.02 47.30 84.75
N PHE A 2 -23.27 47.68 85.15
CA PHE A 2 -24.32 48.46 84.36
C PHE A 2 -24.78 48.01 83.02
N LEU A 3 -26.02 47.49 82.89
CA LEU A 3 -27.36 48.14 82.74
C LEU A 3 -27.43 49.00 81.44
N ASN A 4 -28.37 48.96 80.58
CA ASN A 4 -29.84 48.95 80.74
C ASN A 4 -30.51 48.79 79.33
N ARG A 5 -31.51 47.98 79.13
CA ARG A 5 -32.95 48.34 78.99
C ARG A 5 -33.25 49.35 77.86
N THR A 6 -34.09 49.15 77.00
CA THR A 6 -35.53 48.90 76.69
C THR A 6 -35.85 49.65 75.38
N ARG A 7 -36.73 49.33 74.57
CA ARG A 7 -38.17 49.19 74.56
C ARG A 7 -38.71 48.93 73.13
N VAL A 8 -39.49 47.99 72.98
CA VAL A 8 -40.77 47.81 72.29
C VAL A 8 -41.32 49.04 71.51
N GLN A 9 -41.68 48.84 70.22
CA GLN A 9 -43.01 49.16 69.74
C GLN A 9 -43.32 48.48 68.40
N ARG A 10 -44.52 47.95 68.40
CA ARG A 10 -45.38 47.35 67.33
C ARG A 10 -45.69 48.41 66.27
N ASN A 11 -45.87 47.94 65.02
CA ASN A 11 -47.03 48.18 64.10
C ASN A 11 -46.72 47.41 62.81
N LEU A 12 -47.40 46.48 62.46
CA LEU A 12 -48.69 46.12 61.82
C LEU A 12 -48.81 46.68 60.37
N LYS A 13 -48.99 45.76 59.47
CA LYS A 13 -49.61 45.77 58.14
C LYS A 13 -48.74 46.24 56.94
N LEU A 14 -48.45 45.39 55.96
CA LEU A 14 -49.29 45.17 54.78
C LEU A 14 -48.78 43.98 53.97
N LEU A 15 -49.67 43.05 53.66
CA LEU A 15 -49.47 42.01 52.63
C LEU A 15 -49.40 42.67 51.26
N VAL A 16 -48.32 42.47 50.51
CA VAL A 16 -48.37 42.54 49.03
C VAL A 16 -47.71 41.29 48.52
N GLY A 17 -48.55 40.42 47.94
CA GLY A 17 -48.07 39.22 47.28
C GLY A 17 -47.37 39.57 45.96
N LEU A 18 -46.13 39.21 45.85
CA LEU A 18 -45.36 39.25 44.60
C LEU A 18 -45.22 37.80 44.13
N PHE A 19 -46.06 37.41 43.13
CA PHE A 19 -45.87 36.17 42.39
C PHE A 19 -44.63 36.31 41.51
N LEU A 20 -43.54 35.71 41.96
CA LEU A 20 -42.34 35.48 41.13
C LEU A 20 -42.65 34.28 40.20
N ALA A 21 -43.04 34.57 38.96
CA ALA A 21 -43.05 33.58 37.89
C ALA A 21 -41.58 33.19 37.57
N VAL A 22 -41.16 32.04 38.08
CA VAL A 22 -39.92 31.39 37.65
C VAL A 22 -40.13 30.87 36.23
N GLY A 23 -39.83 31.69 35.25
CA GLY A 23 -39.72 31.24 33.86
C GLY A 23 -38.58 30.25 33.70
N CYS A 24 -38.88 28.94 33.62
CA CYS A 24 -37.94 27.93 33.15
C CYS A 24 -37.58 28.22 31.70
N CYS A 25 -36.53 29.00 31.50
CA CYS A 25 -35.84 29.03 30.21
C CYS A 25 -35.17 27.67 30.01
N ASN A 26 -35.88 26.74 29.35
CA ASN A 26 -35.24 25.57 28.75
C ASN A 26 -34.28 26.06 27.67
N LEU A 27 -33.03 26.33 28.04
CA LEU A 27 -31.90 26.42 27.12
C LEU A 27 -31.70 25.02 26.50
N TRP A 28 -32.40 24.77 25.39
CA TRP A 28 -31.98 23.71 24.50
C TRP A 28 -30.62 24.12 23.93
N ALA A 29 -29.57 23.62 24.57
CA ALA A 29 -28.24 23.62 23.96
C ALA A 29 -28.35 22.71 22.73
N ALA A 30 -28.54 23.27 21.57
CA ALA A 30 -28.38 22.58 20.32
C ALA A 30 -26.93 22.07 20.30
N GLU A 31 -26.74 20.75 20.47
CA GLU A 31 -25.44 20.12 20.25
C GLU A 31 -24.93 20.56 18.89
N ALA A 32 -23.95 21.44 18.86
CA ALA A 32 -23.28 21.85 17.65
C ALA A 32 -22.64 20.60 17.06
N LYS A 33 -23.28 20.04 16.04
CA LYS A 33 -22.77 18.88 15.29
C LYS A 33 -21.37 19.26 14.79
N ALA A 34 -20.34 18.61 15.34
CA ALA A 34 -18.95 18.89 14.98
C ALA A 34 -18.82 18.93 13.46
N ALA A 35 -18.17 19.95 12.93
CA ALA A 35 -17.97 20.07 11.49
C ALA A 35 -17.31 18.80 10.96
N PRO A 36 -17.78 18.26 9.84
CA PRO A 36 -17.23 17.03 9.28
C PRO A 36 -15.75 17.25 8.97
N VAL A 37 -14.89 16.35 9.46
CA VAL A 37 -13.44 16.43 9.33
C VAL A 37 -12.95 15.33 8.38
N TRP A 38 -11.93 15.62 7.59
CA TRP A 38 -11.23 14.60 6.81
C TRP A 38 -10.60 13.55 7.74
N SER A 39 -10.87 12.28 7.48
CA SER A 39 -10.20 11.17 8.14
C SER A 39 -9.32 10.43 7.12
N VAL A 40 -8.05 10.26 7.44
CA VAL A 40 -7.09 9.50 6.63
C VAL A 40 -6.46 8.44 7.50
N GLN A 41 -6.63 7.19 7.09
CA GLN A 41 -6.02 6.00 7.69
C GLN A 41 -5.16 5.29 6.64
N TRP A 42 -4.26 4.43 7.09
CA TRP A 42 -3.42 3.62 6.20
C TRP A 42 -3.06 2.26 6.81
N GLN A 43 -2.74 1.32 5.93
CA GLN A 43 -2.21 0.00 6.25
C GLN A 43 -0.90 -0.20 5.47
N PRO A 44 0.12 -0.84 6.11
CA PRO A 44 0.21 -1.19 7.52
C PRO A 44 0.27 0.07 8.40
N THR A 45 -0.06 -0.04 9.69
CA THR A 45 -0.08 1.12 10.61
C THR A 45 1.29 1.74 10.83
N GLN A 46 2.35 0.93 10.74
CA GLN A 46 3.74 1.40 10.72
C GLN A 46 4.29 1.25 9.30
N LEU A 47 4.66 2.37 8.71
CA LEU A 47 5.28 2.42 7.39
C LEU A 47 6.80 2.49 7.54
N VAL A 48 7.48 1.66 6.75
CA VAL A 48 8.93 1.72 6.59
C VAL A 48 9.27 1.92 5.11
N ASN A 49 10.49 2.34 4.79
CA ASN A 49 10.96 2.30 3.41
C ASN A 49 10.84 0.85 2.87
N GLY A 50 10.34 0.68 1.64
CA GLY A 50 9.97 -0.63 1.07
C GLY A 50 8.52 -1.06 1.32
N SER A 51 7.73 -0.35 2.14
CA SER A 51 6.34 -0.73 2.40
C SER A 51 5.41 -0.48 1.21
N PRO A 52 4.50 -1.42 0.86
CA PRO A 52 3.26 -1.08 0.22
C PRO A 52 2.37 -0.31 1.19
N VAL A 53 1.46 0.52 0.69
CA VAL A 53 0.53 1.33 1.50
C VAL A 53 -0.86 1.27 0.89
N LEU A 54 -1.87 1.01 1.72
CA LEU A 54 -3.27 1.29 1.39
C LEU A 54 -3.68 2.56 2.13
N PHE A 55 -3.97 3.63 1.43
CA PHE A 55 -4.61 4.81 1.99
C PHE A 55 -6.13 4.68 1.96
N GLN A 56 -6.77 5.02 3.07
CA GLN A 56 -8.22 5.00 3.25
C GLN A 56 -8.69 6.38 3.71
N VAL A 57 -9.51 7.03 2.89
CA VAL A 57 -9.90 8.42 3.09
C VAL A 57 -11.41 8.54 3.21
N LYS A 58 -11.89 9.17 4.29
CA LYS A 58 -13.26 9.67 4.44
C LYS A 58 -13.22 11.20 4.41
N PRO A 59 -13.64 11.83 3.30
CA PRO A 59 -13.66 13.29 3.19
C PRO A 59 -14.68 13.91 4.13
N ALA A 60 -14.52 15.20 4.45
CA ALA A 60 -15.47 15.98 5.24
C ALA A 60 -16.86 16.11 4.58
N GLY A 61 -16.98 15.86 3.29
CA GLY A 61 -18.22 15.87 2.52
C GLY A 61 -18.19 14.91 1.35
N ARG A 62 -19.30 14.76 0.64
CA ARG A 62 -19.37 13.89 -0.54
C ARG A 62 -18.56 14.50 -1.69
N LEU A 63 -17.69 13.69 -2.28
CA LEU A 63 -16.90 14.06 -3.44
C LEU A 63 -17.38 13.31 -4.70
N LYS A 64 -17.22 13.96 -5.84
CA LYS A 64 -17.38 13.37 -7.18
C LYS A 64 -16.10 12.61 -7.56
N THR A 65 -14.94 13.20 -7.26
CA THR A 65 -13.60 12.62 -7.54
C THR A 65 -12.69 12.89 -6.35
N LEU A 66 -11.70 12.01 -6.17
CA LEU A 66 -10.59 12.17 -5.25
C LEU A 66 -9.32 11.65 -5.89
N SER A 67 -8.28 12.46 -5.89
CA SER A 67 -6.91 12.11 -6.28
C SER A 67 -5.94 12.57 -5.19
N GLY A 68 -4.69 12.21 -5.33
CA GLY A 68 -3.66 12.67 -4.39
C GLY A 68 -2.27 12.55 -4.96
N LYS A 69 -1.30 13.02 -4.18
CA LYS A 69 0.13 12.88 -4.45
C LYS A 69 0.83 12.29 -3.23
N TRP A 70 1.65 11.27 -3.46
CA TRP A 70 2.44 10.59 -2.47
C TRP A 70 3.86 10.33 -2.98
N LEU A 71 4.89 10.87 -2.30
CA LEU A 71 6.30 10.69 -2.67
C LEU A 71 6.54 10.92 -4.19
N ASP A 72 6.05 12.04 -4.70
CA ASP A 72 6.11 12.47 -6.11
C ASP A 72 5.31 11.63 -7.12
N HIS A 73 4.58 10.60 -6.68
CA HIS A 73 3.66 9.83 -7.49
C HIS A 73 2.23 10.34 -7.36
N ASP A 74 1.53 10.44 -8.50
CA ASP A 74 0.11 10.70 -8.51
C ASP A 74 -0.65 9.41 -8.17
N ILE A 75 -1.63 9.51 -7.27
CA ILE A 75 -2.43 8.38 -6.84
C ILE A 75 -3.91 8.62 -7.11
N SER A 76 -4.56 7.60 -7.66
CA SER A 76 -6.00 7.59 -7.93
C SER A 76 -6.75 6.85 -6.85
N PHE A 77 -7.78 7.49 -6.30
CA PHE A 77 -8.64 6.89 -5.29
C PHE A 77 -9.91 6.32 -5.91
N VAL A 78 -10.32 5.15 -5.46
CA VAL A 78 -11.58 4.50 -5.84
C VAL A 78 -12.52 4.50 -4.63
N LEU A 79 -13.75 4.96 -4.84
CA LEU A 79 -14.79 4.95 -3.81
C LEU A 79 -15.31 3.53 -3.59
N ASN A 80 -15.24 3.05 -2.35
CA ASN A 80 -16.00 1.87 -1.94
C ASN A 80 -17.43 2.33 -1.55
N PRO A 81 -18.47 1.96 -2.31
CA PRO A 81 -19.82 2.46 -2.09
C PRO A 81 -20.45 1.96 -0.79
N LYS A 82 -20.04 0.79 -0.30
CA LYS A 82 -20.55 0.18 0.95
C LYS A 82 -20.03 0.92 2.18
N THR A 83 -18.72 1.16 2.25
CA THR A 83 -18.06 1.83 3.39
C THR A 83 -18.01 3.35 3.24
N LYS A 84 -18.28 3.87 2.05
CA LYS A 84 -18.13 5.28 1.67
C LYS A 84 -16.72 5.82 1.92
N THR A 85 -15.73 4.93 1.78
CA THR A 85 -14.32 5.22 1.94
C THR A 85 -13.63 5.21 0.58
N TRP A 86 -12.81 6.21 0.32
CA TRP A 86 -11.96 6.26 -0.85
C TRP A 86 -10.66 5.50 -0.54
N ASN A 87 -10.27 4.60 -1.42
CA ASN A 87 -9.12 3.72 -1.24
C ASN A 87 -8.13 3.89 -2.39
N ALA A 88 -6.85 3.94 -2.06
CA ALA A 88 -5.77 3.94 -3.04
C ALA A 88 -4.59 3.10 -2.53
N ILE A 89 -4.01 2.30 -3.42
CA ILE A 89 -2.75 1.61 -3.15
C ILE A 89 -1.59 2.52 -3.56
N ALA A 90 -0.48 2.44 -2.83
CA ALA A 90 0.73 3.19 -3.09
C ALA A 90 1.96 2.39 -2.61
N GLY A 91 3.16 2.89 -2.89
CA GLY A 91 4.42 2.30 -2.48
C GLY A 91 5.38 3.30 -1.85
N ILE A 92 6.36 2.77 -1.14
CA ILE A 92 7.49 3.52 -0.58
C ILE A 92 8.77 2.82 -1.04
N ALA A 93 9.61 3.48 -1.84
CA ALA A 93 10.86 2.89 -2.29
C ALA A 93 11.82 2.63 -1.13
N LEU A 94 12.68 1.61 -1.27
CA LEU A 94 13.78 1.34 -0.31
C LEU A 94 14.70 2.53 -0.11
N SER A 95 14.86 3.37 -1.14
CA SER A 95 15.71 4.56 -1.12
C SER A 95 15.11 5.75 -0.36
N VAL A 96 13.81 5.69 -0.01
CA VAL A 96 13.16 6.76 0.76
C VAL A 96 13.76 6.83 2.16
N LYS A 97 14.28 7.99 2.53
CA LYS A 97 14.85 8.22 3.87
C LYS A 97 13.73 8.23 4.93
N PRO A 98 14.02 7.73 6.15
CA PRO A 98 13.09 7.90 7.26
C PRO A 98 12.75 9.37 7.49
N GLY A 99 11.46 9.68 7.71
CA GLY A 99 11.00 11.05 7.86
C GLY A 99 9.48 11.18 7.81
N ALA A 100 9.01 12.42 7.85
CA ALA A 100 7.59 12.74 7.74
C ALA A 100 7.32 13.33 6.36
N TYR A 101 6.42 12.70 5.61
CA TYR A 101 6.02 13.06 4.26
C TYR A 101 4.56 13.49 4.24
N THR A 102 4.19 14.34 3.30
CA THR A 102 2.81 14.80 3.17
C THR A 102 2.09 14.00 2.09
N LEU A 103 1.01 13.32 2.45
CA LEU A 103 -0.01 12.88 1.51
C LEU A 103 -0.88 14.09 1.17
N SER A 104 -0.80 14.58 -0.05
CA SER A 104 -1.64 15.66 -0.56
C SER A 104 -2.86 15.07 -1.25
N LEU A 105 -4.05 15.56 -0.91
CA LEU A 105 -5.33 15.11 -1.46
C LEU A 105 -6.04 16.27 -2.15
N SER A 106 -6.62 16.00 -3.31
CA SER A 106 -7.41 16.97 -4.09
C SER A 106 -8.69 16.28 -4.56
N GLY A 107 -9.81 16.94 -4.39
CA GLY A 107 -11.11 16.37 -4.75
C GLY A 107 -12.09 17.41 -5.24
N VAL A 108 -13.10 16.97 -6.00
CA VAL A 108 -14.19 17.81 -6.47
C VAL A 108 -15.46 17.39 -5.75
N THR A 109 -16.14 18.34 -5.10
CA THR A 109 -17.42 18.08 -4.43
C THR A 109 -18.54 17.81 -5.44
N LEU A 110 -19.66 17.25 -5.00
CA LEU A 110 -20.84 17.04 -5.86
C LEU A 110 -21.39 18.34 -6.47
N LYS A 111 -21.10 19.51 -5.86
CA LYS A 111 -21.47 20.83 -6.34
C LYS A 111 -20.42 21.45 -7.28
N GLY A 112 -19.38 20.71 -7.66
CA GLY A 112 -18.32 21.19 -8.56
C GLY A 112 -17.26 22.07 -7.89
N LYS A 113 -17.25 22.19 -6.54
CA LYS A 113 -16.24 22.99 -5.82
C LYS A 113 -15.02 22.14 -5.53
N ASP A 114 -13.83 22.69 -5.79
CA ASP A 114 -12.56 22.09 -5.43
C ASP A 114 -12.35 22.10 -3.90
N THR A 115 -11.72 21.06 -3.42
CA THR A 115 -11.32 20.92 -2.01
C THR A 115 -9.98 20.16 -1.93
N SER A 116 -9.17 20.50 -0.94
CA SER A 116 -7.88 19.85 -0.71
C SER A 116 -7.65 19.56 0.77
N PHE A 117 -6.77 18.60 1.03
CA PHE A 117 -6.37 18.23 2.38
C PHE A 117 -4.97 17.62 2.37
N GLY A 118 -4.14 17.99 3.35
CA GLY A 118 -2.81 17.42 3.57
C GLY A 118 -2.76 16.58 4.84
N ARG A 119 -2.14 15.40 4.76
CA ARG A 119 -1.90 14.53 5.93
C ARG A 119 -0.44 14.19 6.03
N ARG A 120 0.18 14.50 7.18
CA ARG A 120 1.54 14.03 7.48
C ARG A 120 1.53 12.54 7.82
N VAL A 121 2.42 11.80 7.19
CA VAL A 121 2.61 10.35 7.32
C VAL A 121 4.08 10.09 7.60
N THR A 122 4.36 9.34 8.66
CA THR A 122 5.75 9.03 9.05
C THR A 122 6.20 7.73 8.44
N VAL A 123 7.33 7.76 7.75
CA VAL A 123 8.08 6.60 7.24
C VAL A 123 9.26 6.36 8.17
N ARG A 124 9.41 5.14 8.68
CA ARG A 124 10.52 4.71 9.53
C ARG A 124 11.58 3.96 8.73
N ALA A 125 12.73 3.71 9.33
CA ALA A 125 13.73 2.80 8.76
C ALA A 125 13.24 1.36 8.84
N GLY A 126 13.34 0.61 7.72
CA GLY A 126 13.21 -0.83 7.70
C GLY A 126 14.50 -1.48 8.26
N ASN A 127 14.36 -2.70 8.78
CA ASN A 127 15.50 -3.51 9.21
C ASN A 127 15.74 -4.61 8.17
N TYR A 128 16.80 -4.44 7.36
CA TYR A 128 17.12 -5.32 6.25
C TYR A 128 18.42 -6.08 6.49
N ARG A 129 18.41 -7.38 6.14
CA ARG A 129 19.55 -8.27 6.30
C ARG A 129 20.59 -8.09 5.20
N SER A 130 21.77 -8.70 5.42
CA SER A 130 22.78 -8.94 4.40
C SER A 130 23.08 -10.43 4.30
N THR A 131 23.33 -10.93 3.09
CA THR A 131 23.70 -12.33 2.84
C THR A 131 24.71 -12.43 1.70
N ALA A 132 25.55 -13.46 1.73
CA ALA A 132 26.45 -13.83 0.65
C ALA A 132 25.86 -15.04 -0.10
N LEU A 133 25.90 -15.00 -1.41
CA LEU A 133 25.38 -16.04 -2.29
C LEU A 133 26.41 -16.41 -3.36
N THR A 134 26.42 -17.66 -3.77
CA THR A 134 27.22 -18.16 -4.89
C THR A 134 26.30 -18.45 -6.07
N VAL A 135 26.64 -17.93 -7.25
CA VAL A 135 25.95 -18.14 -8.52
C VAL A 135 26.96 -18.44 -9.61
N GLU A 136 26.50 -18.93 -10.77
CA GLU A 136 27.37 -19.10 -11.95
C GLU A 136 28.06 -17.79 -12.33
N GLY A 137 29.34 -17.86 -12.72
CA GLY A 137 30.18 -16.70 -13.03
C GLY A 137 29.58 -15.76 -14.07
N LYS A 138 28.83 -16.29 -15.04
CA LYS A 138 28.14 -15.50 -16.08
C LYS A 138 27.19 -14.43 -15.52
N TYR A 139 26.64 -14.62 -14.32
CA TYR A 139 25.74 -13.65 -13.67
C TYR A 139 26.47 -12.55 -12.90
N THR A 140 27.77 -12.71 -12.65
CA THR A 140 28.60 -11.70 -11.98
C THR A 140 29.63 -11.05 -12.90
N ALA A 141 30.01 -11.75 -13.99
CA ALA A 141 30.94 -11.26 -15.02
C ALA A 141 30.43 -11.70 -16.41
N PRO A 142 29.34 -11.07 -16.91
CA PRO A 142 28.76 -11.44 -18.20
C PRO A 142 29.70 -11.09 -19.37
N SER A 143 29.76 -11.98 -20.39
CA SER A 143 30.47 -11.73 -21.63
C SER A 143 29.85 -10.56 -22.42
N PRO A 144 30.52 -10.01 -23.45
CA PRO A 144 29.93 -9.00 -24.33
C PRO A 144 28.58 -9.42 -24.92
N GLU A 145 28.44 -10.65 -25.39
CA GLU A 145 27.19 -11.18 -25.96
C GLU A 145 26.09 -11.27 -24.91
N GLN A 146 26.44 -11.64 -23.66
CA GLN A 146 25.51 -11.67 -22.54
C GLN A 146 25.08 -10.26 -22.13
N GLN A 147 25.98 -9.27 -22.22
CA GLN A 147 25.63 -7.86 -21.97
C GLN A 147 24.62 -7.33 -22.98
N GLU A 148 24.69 -7.73 -24.25
CA GLU A 148 23.67 -7.40 -25.25
C GLU A 148 22.30 -8.01 -24.92
N ILE A 149 22.27 -9.28 -24.44
CA ILE A 149 21.03 -9.93 -23.99
C ILE A 149 20.45 -9.13 -22.81
N ILE A 150 21.29 -8.81 -21.81
CA ILE A 150 20.87 -8.02 -20.63
C ILE A 150 20.32 -6.65 -21.05
N ALA A 151 20.92 -6.00 -22.05
CA ALA A 151 20.43 -4.71 -22.55
C ALA A 151 19.05 -4.84 -23.21
N ARG A 152 18.84 -5.88 -24.05
CA ARG A 152 17.53 -6.17 -24.66
C ARG A 152 16.47 -6.50 -23.61
N ASP A 153 16.82 -7.30 -22.60
CA ASP A 153 15.90 -7.64 -21.52
C ASP A 153 15.49 -6.41 -20.68
N ARG A 154 16.44 -5.48 -20.49
CA ARG A 154 16.15 -4.20 -19.83
C ARG A 154 15.12 -3.40 -20.62
N GLN A 155 15.30 -3.29 -21.95
CA GLN A 155 14.35 -2.62 -22.83
C GLN A 155 12.99 -3.32 -22.79
N THR A 156 12.94 -4.65 -22.91
CA THR A 156 11.71 -5.44 -22.84
C THR A 156 10.96 -5.17 -21.53
N LYS A 157 11.67 -5.16 -20.39
CA LYS A 157 11.05 -4.83 -19.08
C LYS A 157 10.52 -3.40 -19.05
N GLN A 158 11.28 -2.44 -19.58
CA GLN A 158 10.85 -1.04 -19.63
C GLN A 158 9.56 -0.88 -20.44
N GLU A 159 9.49 -1.49 -21.62
CA GLU A 159 8.29 -1.50 -22.48
C GLU A 159 7.12 -2.21 -21.78
N THR A 160 7.35 -3.36 -21.14
CA THR A 160 6.34 -4.08 -20.38
C THR A 160 5.77 -3.23 -19.26
N PHE A 161 6.64 -2.61 -18.46
CA PHE A 161 6.23 -1.80 -17.31
C PHE A 161 5.56 -0.47 -17.69
N SER A 162 5.62 -0.06 -18.94
CA SER A 162 4.89 1.12 -19.44
C SER A 162 3.43 0.82 -19.83
N LYS A 163 3.05 -0.45 -19.96
CA LYS A 163 1.73 -0.90 -20.43
C LYS A 163 0.69 -1.07 -19.33
N VAL A 164 0.94 -0.53 -18.13
CA VAL A 164 0.04 -0.70 -16.98
C VAL A 164 -1.33 -0.07 -17.20
N SER A 165 -2.38 -0.78 -16.80
CA SER A 165 -3.76 -0.28 -16.83
C SER A 165 -4.00 0.72 -15.68
N LEU A 166 -4.86 1.71 -15.92
CA LEU A 166 -5.38 2.60 -14.88
C LEU A 166 -6.55 1.97 -14.12
N ASP A 167 -7.27 1.06 -14.76
CA ASP A 167 -8.41 0.38 -14.17
C ASP A 167 -7.96 -0.72 -13.21
N ARG A 168 -8.56 -0.77 -12.04
CA ARG A 168 -8.27 -1.80 -11.05
C ARG A 168 -8.83 -3.16 -11.50
N GLU A 169 -7.96 -4.16 -11.62
CA GLU A 169 -8.34 -5.54 -11.93
C GLU A 169 -8.35 -6.44 -10.68
N TRP A 170 -7.57 -6.11 -9.64
CA TRP A 170 -7.53 -6.88 -8.38
C TRP A 170 -8.79 -6.69 -7.54
N VAL A 171 -9.17 -7.75 -6.80
CA VAL A 171 -10.33 -7.78 -5.90
C VAL A 171 -9.92 -8.36 -4.55
N GLY A 172 -10.16 -7.62 -3.46
CA GLY A 172 -9.83 -8.05 -2.10
C GLY A 172 -8.34 -8.33 -1.89
N THR A 173 -8.02 -9.15 -0.89
CA THR A 173 -6.64 -9.44 -0.49
C THR A 173 -5.88 -10.27 -1.52
N PHE A 174 -4.59 -10.00 -1.67
CA PHE A 174 -3.65 -10.84 -2.40
C PHE A 174 -3.37 -12.13 -1.62
N LYS A 175 -3.24 -13.24 -2.32
CA LYS A 175 -2.99 -14.56 -1.72
C LYS A 175 -1.58 -15.04 -2.07
N PRO A 176 -0.92 -15.80 -1.17
CA PRO A 176 0.35 -16.43 -1.51
C PRO A 176 0.25 -17.26 -2.79
N PRO A 177 1.28 -17.26 -3.66
CA PRO A 177 1.27 -17.97 -4.93
C PRO A 177 1.41 -19.49 -4.79
N LEU A 178 1.87 -19.93 -3.63
CA LEU A 178 1.99 -21.34 -3.23
C LEU A 178 2.12 -21.41 -1.71
N ASP A 179 1.90 -22.60 -1.14
CA ASP A 179 2.04 -22.86 0.29
C ASP A 179 3.46 -23.40 0.57
N ALA A 180 4.38 -22.50 0.89
CA ALA A 180 5.75 -22.85 1.26
C ALA A 180 6.39 -21.77 2.14
N PRO A 181 7.41 -22.14 2.95
CA PRO A 181 8.13 -21.18 3.77
C PRO A 181 8.97 -20.21 2.92
N PHE A 182 9.18 -19.01 3.45
CA PHE A 182 10.07 -18.02 2.85
C PHE A 182 11.53 -18.45 3.05
N SER A 183 12.35 -18.33 2.02
CA SER A 183 13.81 -18.56 2.08
C SER A 183 14.60 -17.26 2.14
N ASP A 184 14.14 -16.20 1.47
CA ASP A 184 14.74 -14.87 1.59
C ASP A 184 13.66 -13.77 1.47
N THR A 185 13.93 -12.61 2.08
CA THR A 185 12.95 -11.55 2.23
C THR A 185 13.35 -10.29 1.48
N PHE A 186 12.36 -9.46 1.18
CA PHE A 186 12.54 -8.15 0.57
C PHE A 186 13.53 -7.27 1.34
N GLY A 187 14.31 -6.48 0.61
CA GLY A 187 15.29 -5.54 1.16
C GLY A 187 16.64 -6.17 1.56
N THR A 188 16.78 -7.50 1.53
CA THR A 188 18.05 -8.16 1.82
C THR A 188 19.14 -7.67 0.86
N THR A 189 20.25 -7.17 1.40
CA THR A 189 21.46 -6.88 0.60
C THR A 189 22.17 -8.18 0.30
N ARG A 190 22.30 -8.53 -0.97
CA ARG A 190 22.96 -9.74 -1.47
C ARG A 190 24.33 -9.40 -2.02
N THR A 191 25.35 -10.16 -1.64
CA THR A 191 26.67 -10.10 -2.27
C THR A 191 26.90 -11.41 -3.03
N PHE A 192 26.93 -11.35 -4.36
CA PHE A 192 27.14 -12.50 -5.23
C PHE A 192 28.62 -12.71 -5.50
N ASN A 193 29.13 -13.93 -5.26
CA ASN A 193 30.52 -14.34 -5.50
C ASN A 193 31.54 -13.37 -4.87
N GLY A 194 31.17 -12.71 -3.76
CA GLY A 194 32.03 -11.74 -3.08
C GLY A 194 32.22 -10.39 -3.78
N GLN A 195 31.64 -10.18 -4.95
CA GLN A 195 31.91 -9.01 -5.82
C GLN A 195 30.70 -8.15 -6.09
N VAL A 196 29.62 -8.71 -6.60
CA VAL A 196 28.43 -7.97 -7.05
C VAL A 196 27.45 -7.80 -5.91
N ARG A 197 27.14 -6.55 -5.54
CA ARG A 197 26.09 -6.23 -4.55
C ARG A 197 24.78 -5.92 -5.26
N SER A 198 23.69 -6.45 -4.72
CA SER A 198 22.33 -6.23 -5.21
C SER A 198 21.38 -6.21 -4.02
N THR A 199 20.27 -5.50 -4.14
CA THR A 199 19.18 -5.58 -3.16
C THR A 199 18.14 -6.57 -3.66
N HIS A 200 17.63 -7.40 -2.76
CA HIS A 200 16.53 -8.32 -3.04
C HIS A 200 15.20 -7.55 -3.10
N GLU A 201 14.69 -7.32 -4.29
CA GLU A 201 13.46 -6.55 -4.53
C GLU A 201 12.21 -7.45 -4.60
N GLY A 202 12.21 -8.55 -3.85
CA GLY A 202 11.12 -9.52 -3.83
C GLY A 202 11.10 -10.40 -2.59
N LEU A 203 10.40 -11.52 -2.70
CA LEU A 203 10.22 -12.52 -1.66
C LEU A 203 10.43 -13.90 -2.29
N ASP A 204 11.32 -14.69 -1.69
CA ASP A 204 11.62 -16.04 -2.17
C ASP A 204 10.88 -17.09 -1.35
N PHE A 205 10.19 -18.00 -2.05
CA PHE A 205 9.52 -19.16 -1.48
C PHE A 205 10.35 -20.41 -1.74
N ARG A 206 10.65 -21.16 -0.70
CA ARG A 206 11.35 -22.46 -0.81
C ARG A 206 10.38 -23.51 -1.32
N ALA A 207 10.51 -23.92 -2.57
CA ALA A 207 9.66 -24.94 -3.17
C ALA A 207 10.47 -25.82 -4.13
N VAL A 208 10.05 -27.06 -4.30
CA VAL A 208 10.68 -28.00 -5.25
C VAL A 208 10.29 -27.64 -6.69
N ALA A 209 11.18 -27.97 -7.63
CA ALA A 209 10.87 -27.79 -9.06
C ALA A 209 9.58 -28.54 -9.42
N GLY A 210 8.76 -27.95 -10.30
CA GLY A 210 7.49 -28.50 -10.71
C GLY A 210 6.29 -28.16 -9.80
N THR A 211 6.50 -27.49 -8.65
CA THR A 211 5.38 -27.01 -7.81
C THR A 211 4.57 -25.97 -8.57
N PRO A 212 3.21 -26.06 -8.61
CA PRO A 212 2.37 -25.07 -9.25
C PRO A 212 2.48 -23.69 -8.61
N ILE A 213 2.59 -22.65 -9.44
CA ILE A 213 2.60 -21.24 -9.05
C ILE A 213 1.28 -20.62 -9.45
N THR A 214 0.61 -19.96 -8.52
CA THR A 214 -0.69 -19.33 -8.78
C THR A 214 -0.63 -17.80 -8.74
N ALA A 215 -1.55 -17.13 -9.45
CA ALA A 215 -1.70 -15.69 -9.45
C ALA A 215 -2.09 -15.17 -8.06
N LEU A 216 -1.37 -14.18 -7.54
CA LEU A 216 -1.68 -13.54 -6.25
C LEU A 216 -3.07 -12.90 -6.24
N ASN A 217 -3.50 -12.35 -7.37
CA ASN A 217 -4.82 -11.76 -7.61
C ASN A 217 -5.14 -11.79 -9.12
N ALA A 218 -6.35 -11.38 -9.50
CA ALA A 218 -6.74 -11.24 -10.90
C ALA A 218 -5.89 -10.16 -11.59
N GLY A 219 -5.68 -10.31 -12.89
CA GLY A 219 -4.87 -9.40 -13.68
C GLY A 219 -4.70 -9.85 -15.13
N THR A 220 -3.93 -9.07 -15.87
CA THR A 220 -3.60 -9.37 -17.28
C THR A 220 -2.11 -9.68 -17.39
N VAL A 221 -1.76 -10.75 -18.11
CA VAL A 221 -0.37 -11.15 -18.36
C VAL A 221 0.27 -10.16 -19.36
N LEU A 222 1.21 -9.35 -18.89
CA LEU A 222 1.98 -8.42 -19.73
C LEU A 222 3.22 -9.06 -20.34
N LEU A 223 3.80 -10.06 -19.66
CA LEU A 223 5.00 -10.75 -20.09
C LEU A 223 4.93 -12.22 -19.67
N ALA A 224 5.32 -13.14 -20.57
CA ALA A 224 5.52 -14.54 -20.27
C ALA A 224 6.65 -15.09 -21.18
N ARG A 225 7.92 -14.80 -20.80
CA ARG A 225 9.11 -15.19 -21.58
C ARG A 225 10.37 -15.30 -20.72
N PRO A 226 11.43 -15.96 -21.21
CA PRO A 226 12.71 -16.01 -20.53
C PRO A 226 13.44 -14.65 -20.60
N LEU A 227 14.09 -14.27 -19.49
CA LEU A 227 15.00 -13.14 -19.35
C LEU A 227 16.29 -13.61 -18.71
N TYR A 228 17.40 -12.91 -18.92
CA TYR A 228 18.73 -13.36 -18.52
C TYR A 228 18.88 -13.59 -17.01
N PHE A 229 18.48 -12.62 -16.20
CA PHE A 229 18.56 -12.72 -14.74
C PHE A 229 17.32 -13.35 -14.12
N GLU A 230 16.16 -13.01 -14.60
CA GLU A 230 14.87 -13.46 -14.08
C GLU A 230 14.55 -14.91 -14.43
N GLY A 231 15.24 -15.49 -15.45
CA GLY A 231 14.86 -16.77 -16.02
C GLY A 231 13.47 -16.68 -16.66
N ASN A 232 12.73 -17.79 -16.68
CA ASN A 232 11.35 -17.76 -17.13
C ASN A 232 10.52 -16.87 -16.17
N CYS A 233 9.98 -15.79 -16.73
CA CYS A 233 9.33 -14.72 -15.98
C CYS A 233 7.92 -14.47 -16.48
N VAL A 234 6.96 -14.38 -15.56
CA VAL A 234 5.61 -13.88 -15.82
C VAL A 234 5.43 -12.56 -15.10
N VAL A 235 4.85 -11.57 -15.78
CA VAL A 235 4.45 -10.28 -15.20
C VAL A 235 2.95 -10.12 -15.35
N LEU A 236 2.24 -9.89 -14.24
CA LEU A 236 0.82 -9.56 -14.21
C LEU A 236 0.62 -8.08 -13.92
N ASP A 237 -0.24 -7.44 -14.71
CA ASP A 237 -0.83 -6.13 -14.40
C ASP A 237 -2.13 -6.33 -13.63
N HIS A 238 -2.22 -5.71 -12.47
CA HIS A 238 -3.43 -5.69 -11.65
C HIS A 238 -4.19 -4.37 -11.76
N GLY A 239 -3.70 -3.46 -12.60
CA GLY A 239 -4.22 -2.09 -12.71
C GLY A 239 -3.68 -1.14 -11.65
N GLN A 240 -3.96 0.14 -11.81
CA GLN A 240 -3.53 1.24 -10.93
C GLN A 240 -2.00 1.30 -10.72
N GLY A 241 -1.23 0.83 -11.71
CA GLY A 241 0.24 0.79 -11.66
C GLY A 241 0.81 -0.34 -10.80
N LEU A 242 0.00 -1.31 -10.37
CA LEU A 242 0.42 -2.43 -9.54
C LEU A 242 0.71 -3.66 -10.39
N LEU A 243 1.96 -4.12 -10.36
CA LEU A 243 2.45 -5.31 -11.05
C LEU A 243 2.90 -6.37 -10.03
N THR A 244 2.71 -7.66 -10.39
CA THR A 244 3.40 -8.77 -9.74
C THR A 244 4.23 -9.54 -10.74
N LEU A 245 5.43 -9.93 -10.32
CA LEU A 245 6.40 -10.65 -11.14
C LEU A 245 6.67 -12.01 -10.48
N TYR A 246 6.74 -13.06 -11.31
CA TYR A 246 7.00 -14.45 -10.91
C TYR A 246 8.19 -14.95 -11.70
N LEU A 247 9.30 -15.27 -11.03
CA LEU A 247 10.58 -15.51 -11.63
C LEU A 247 11.06 -16.96 -11.41
N HIS A 248 12.09 -17.35 -12.16
CA HIS A 248 12.82 -18.61 -12.08
C HIS A 248 11.97 -19.84 -12.41
N MET A 249 10.85 -19.65 -13.14
CA MET A 249 9.92 -20.74 -13.49
C MET A 249 10.58 -21.80 -14.38
N SER A 250 10.11 -23.04 -14.33
CA SER A 250 10.50 -24.10 -15.27
C SER A 250 9.60 -24.14 -16.50
N GLU A 251 8.31 -23.76 -16.33
CA GLU A 251 7.30 -23.85 -17.38
C GLU A 251 6.28 -22.75 -17.25
N PHE A 252 5.79 -22.21 -18.38
CA PHE A 252 4.66 -21.29 -18.44
C PHE A 252 3.35 -22.07 -18.69
N LYS A 253 2.27 -21.70 -18.00
CA LYS A 253 0.90 -22.18 -18.23
C LYS A 253 -0.01 -21.08 -18.77
N VAL A 254 0.55 -19.88 -19.00
CA VAL A 254 -0.11 -18.69 -19.53
C VAL A 254 0.76 -18.05 -20.60
N LYS A 255 0.16 -17.18 -21.40
CA LYS A 255 0.82 -16.36 -22.42
C LYS A 255 0.47 -14.89 -22.28
N GLU A 256 1.25 -14.03 -22.91
CA GLU A 256 1.00 -12.58 -22.95
C GLU A 256 -0.39 -12.28 -23.51
N GLY A 257 -1.11 -11.37 -22.84
CA GLY A 257 -2.50 -11.00 -23.15
C GLY A 257 -3.57 -11.81 -22.42
N ASP A 258 -3.23 -12.95 -21.80
CA ASP A 258 -4.21 -13.72 -21.05
C ASP A 258 -4.70 -12.93 -19.83
N LYS A 259 -6.02 -12.98 -19.58
CA LYS A 259 -6.61 -12.55 -18.31
C LYS A 259 -6.66 -13.74 -17.37
N VAL A 260 -6.18 -13.50 -16.15
CA VAL A 260 -6.10 -14.54 -15.11
C VAL A 260 -6.91 -14.16 -13.89
N GLU A 261 -7.47 -15.16 -13.23
CA GLU A 261 -8.14 -15.00 -11.95
C GLU A 261 -7.18 -15.23 -10.78
N ARG A 262 -7.53 -14.74 -9.60
CA ARG A 262 -6.79 -15.03 -8.38
C ARG A 262 -6.75 -16.54 -8.12
N GLY A 263 -5.55 -17.10 -7.94
CA GLY A 263 -5.34 -18.52 -7.70
C GLY A 263 -5.23 -19.36 -8.97
N GLN A 264 -5.37 -18.76 -10.16
CA GLN A 264 -5.13 -19.46 -11.42
C GLN A 264 -3.65 -19.83 -11.56
N VAL A 265 -3.36 -21.04 -12.04
CA VAL A 265 -1.98 -21.51 -12.25
C VAL A 265 -1.34 -20.73 -13.40
N LEU A 266 -0.18 -20.12 -13.12
CA LEU A 266 0.61 -19.36 -14.09
C LEU A 266 1.74 -20.19 -14.70
N GLY A 267 2.24 -21.18 -13.98
CA GLY A 267 3.36 -22.01 -14.36
C GLY A 267 3.88 -22.85 -13.21
N LEU A 268 5.12 -23.34 -13.34
CA LEU A 268 5.73 -24.25 -12.39
C LEU A 268 7.05 -23.68 -11.84
N VAL A 269 7.35 -23.96 -10.57
CA VAL A 269 8.62 -23.58 -9.93
C VAL A 269 9.79 -24.24 -10.68
N GLY A 270 10.86 -23.48 -10.86
CA GLY A 270 12.11 -23.92 -11.47
C GLY A 270 13.31 -23.29 -10.78
N GLY A 271 14.41 -23.20 -11.52
CA GLY A 271 15.67 -22.56 -11.11
C GLY A 271 16.34 -21.88 -12.31
N THR A 272 15.56 -21.38 -13.27
CA THR A 272 16.09 -20.72 -14.47
C THR A 272 16.61 -19.32 -14.14
N GLY A 273 17.52 -18.78 -14.95
CA GLY A 273 18.12 -17.46 -14.70
C GLY A 273 19.12 -17.46 -13.54
N ARG A 274 19.28 -16.32 -12.86
CA ARG A 274 20.22 -16.14 -11.74
C ARG A 274 19.63 -16.70 -10.44
N ALA A 275 19.59 -17.98 -10.30
CA ALA A 275 19.12 -18.71 -9.13
C ALA A 275 20.21 -19.58 -8.53
N THR A 276 20.19 -19.81 -7.22
CA THR A 276 21.10 -20.74 -6.51
C THR A 276 20.56 -22.17 -6.44
N GLY A 277 19.31 -22.35 -6.85
CA GLY A 277 18.59 -23.63 -6.86
C GLY A 277 17.09 -23.38 -7.05
N PRO A 278 16.27 -24.46 -7.10
CA PRO A 278 14.83 -24.32 -7.29
C PRO A 278 14.17 -23.49 -6.18
N HIS A 279 13.44 -22.46 -6.56
CA HIS A 279 12.61 -21.62 -5.69
C HIS A 279 11.68 -20.75 -6.55
N LEU A 280 10.66 -20.17 -5.94
CA LEU A 280 9.89 -19.10 -6.56
C LEU A 280 10.32 -17.77 -5.97
N HIS A 281 10.73 -16.84 -6.83
CA HIS A 281 10.84 -15.42 -6.48
C HIS A 281 9.61 -14.69 -6.96
N ILE A 282 8.96 -13.92 -6.06
CA ILE A 282 7.94 -12.95 -6.44
C ILE A 282 8.41 -11.53 -6.14
N ALA A 283 8.08 -10.60 -7.03
CA ALA A 283 8.25 -9.18 -6.77
C ALA A 283 6.92 -8.45 -6.93
N VAL A 284 6.74 -7.37 -6.17
CA VAL A 284 5.61 -6.46 -6.30
C VAL A 284 6.15 -5.09 -6.65
N ARG A 285 5.60 -4.49 -7.72
CA ARG A 285 6.04 -3.20 -8.22
C ARG A 285 4.83 -2.27 -8.38
N TRP A 286 4.89 -1.10 -7.76
CA TRP A 286 3.88 -0.06 -7.90
C TRP A 286 4.49 1.20 -8.52
N GLN A 287 3.99 1.63 -9.68
CA GLN A 287 4.46 2.83 -10.41
C GLN A 287 6.00 2.99 -10.43
N GLY A 288 6.72 1.91 -10.71
CA GLY A 288 8.17 1.92 -10.76
C GLY A 288 8.88 1.60 -9.43
N VAL A 289 8.16 1.55 -8.33
CA VAL A 289 8.70 1.31 -7.00
C VAL A 289 8.48 -0.16 -6.60
N TYR A 290 9.56 -0.87 -6.26
CA TYR A 290 9.44 -2.20 -5.67
C TYR A 290 9.09 -2.09 -4.18
N VAL A 291 8.12 -2.91 -3.75
CA VAL A 291 7.60 -2.94 -2.38
C VAL A 291 7.56 -4.35 -1.83
N ASP A 292 7.58 -4.49 -0.51
CA ASP A 292 7.63 -5.78 0.19
C ASP A 292 6.39 -6.63 -0.08
N PRO A 293 6.54 -7.77 -0.79
CA PRO A 293 5.44 -8.68 -1.06
C PRO A 293 4.85 -9.29 0.22
N ALA A 294 5.68 -9.60 1.23
CA ALA A 294 5.21 -10.20 2.47
C ALA A 294 4.27 -9.27 3.25
N THR A 295 4.51 -7.96 3.17
CA THR A 295 3.61 -6.95 3.73
C THR A 295 2.30 -6.87 2.93
N LEU A 296 2.36 -6.85 1.58
CA LEU A 296 1.16 -6.82 0.73
C LEU A 296 0.23 -8.02 1.00
N LEU A 297 0.80 -9.23 1.14
CA LEU A 297 0.05 -10.46 1.41
C LEU A 297 -0.68 -10.44 2.77
N LYS A 298 -0.27 -9.58 3.70
CA LYS A 298 -0.91 -9.41 5.02
C LYS A 298 -1.93 -8.26 5.06
N MET A 299 -1.96 -7.42 4.03
CA MET A 299 -2.87 -6.28 3.99
C MET A 299 -4.31 -6.73 3.74
N ASN A 300 -5.24 -6.12 4.46
CA ASN A 300 -6.68 -6.33 4.24
C ASN A 300 -7.18 -5.31 3.22
N LEU A 301 -7.21 -5.69 1.95
CA LEU A 301 -7.60 -4.83 0.84
C LEU A 301 -9.11 -4.93 0.57
N PRO A 302 -9.78 -3.81 0.18
CA PRO A 302 -11.24 -3.74 -0.02
C PRO A 302 -11.71 -4.37 -1.33
#